data_c70bdc8067014a79e849ea80b4d76430
#
_entry.id   c70bdc8067014a79e849ea80b4d76430
#
_cell.length_a   1.000
_cell.length_b   1.000
_cell.length_c   1.000
_cell.angle_alpha   90.00
_cell.angle_beta   90.00
_cell.angle_gamma   90.00
#
_symmetry.space_group_name_H-M   'P 1'
#
loop_
_entity.id
_entity.type
_entity.pdbx_description
1 polymer ?
#
loop_
_entity_poly.entity_id
_entity_poly.type
_entity_poly.pdbx_seq_one_letter_code
_entity_poly.pdbx_strand_id
1 'polypeptide(L)'
;MKKLFSLFIIASFCFSQASAQVTFNPAIFTAEDQVTVTVDVTGTPMAGQSEAYIWIFSNPTAGSGPQKDGSVNGSWTNSSTAAKMTAAGTNKWSFTFTGTTLFNLTPGELKEFGFLIKARDGSRQTPDYKPFKFDPLIFTPTTYRIFPSKVGQNDVVTAIFDQGLASTINETRMTPVSVTFTVYDQNNNVFGNPVTVPVRALGNRMWGASFLPTRSYTIPATTKLSKFRYKFNGNVIGSTGAPSLVSTDEVEVPYLDLK
;
A
#
# COMPACT_ATOMS: atom_id res chain seq x y z
N MET A 1 62.63 -32.08 7.41
CA MET A 1 61.96 -31.11 6.54
C MET A 1 60.51 -30.97 6.99
N LYS A 2 60.21 -29.96 7.80
CA LYS A 2 58.88 -29.72 8.35
C LYS A 2 58.19 -28.72 7.44
N LYS A 3 57.05 -29.14 6.76
CA LYS A 3 56.23 -28.26 5.97
C LYS A 3 55.23 -27.56 6.89
N LEU A 4 55.38 -26.24 7.07
CA LEU A 4 54.37 -25.38 7.69
C LEU A 4 53.23 -25.20 6.69
N PHE A 5 52.01 -25.68 7.06
CA PHE A 5 50.77 -25.34 6.37
C PHE A 5 50.23 -24.05 6.99
N SER A 6 50.33 -22.96 6.25
CA SER A 6 49.74 -21.67 6.63
C SER A 6 48.26 -21.66 6.25
N LEU A 7 47.39 -21.77 7.24
CA LEU A 7 45.93 -21.74 7.06
C LEU A 7 45.47 -20.26 7.00
N PHE A 8 45.21 -19.76 5.81
CA PHE A 8 44.66 -18.43 5.58
C PHE A 8 43.15 -18.47 5.84
N ILE A 9 42.74 -18.04 7.04
CA ILE A 9 41.30 -17.84 7.34
C ILE A 9 40.88 -16.52 6.72
N ILE A 10 40.18 -16.58 5.57
CA ILE A 10 39.50 -15.43 5.00
C ILE A 10 38.21 -15.24 5.81
N ALA A 11 38.24 -14.31 6.77
CA ALA A 11 37.03 -13.83 7.43
C ALA A 11 36.20 -13.02 6.43
N SER A 12 35.22 -13.69 5.81
CA SER A 12 34.21 -13.02 4.98
C SER A 12 33.33 -12.18 5.90
N PHE A 13 33.64 -10.89 6.02
CA PHE A 13 32.72 -9.93 6.63
C PHE A 13 31.50 -9.79 5.73
N CYS A 14 30.45 -10.53 6.03
CA CYS A 14 29.12 -10.22 5.52
C CYS A 14 28.68 -8.86 6.09
N PHE A 15 28.91 -7.79 5.34
CA PHE A 15 28.22 -6.54 5.59
C PHE A 15 26.73 -6.77 5.28
N SER A 16 25.95 -7.11 6.29
CA SER A 16 24.51 -6.97 6.22
C SER A 16 24.23 -5.49 6.03
N GLN A 17 23.83 -5.11 4.83
CA GLN A 17 23.30 -3.79 4.55
C GLN A 17 22.01 -3.67 5.38
N ALA A 18 22.09 -3.02 6.53
CA ALA A 18 20.91 -2.63 7.28
C ALA A 18 20.18 -1.58 6.43
N SER A 19 19.19 -2.02 5.66
CA SER A 19 18.29 -1.09 4.96
C SER A 19 17.52 -0.32 6.02
N ALA A 20 17.63 0.99 6.03
CA ALA A 20 16.83 1.83 6.90
C ALA A 20 15.36 1.54 6.63
N GLN A 21 14.63 1.15 7.68
CA GLN A 21 13.21 0.85 7.57
C GLN A 21 12.41 2.16 7.55
N VAL A 22 11.68 2.40 6.46
CA VAL A 22 10.74 3.51 6.33
C VAL A 22 9.34 3.01 6.62
N THR A 23 8.63 3.71 7.49
CA THR A 23 7.22 3.44 7.78
C THR A 23 6.40 4.72 7.67
N PHE A 24 5.12 4.56 7.31
CA PHE A 24 4.17 5.66 7.16
C PHE A 24 2.96 5.46 8.06
N ASN A 25 2.43 6.56 8.60
CA ASN A 25 1.17 6.57 9.34
C ASN A 25 0.30 7.74 8.85
N PRO A 26 -0.86 7.48 8.19
CA PRO A 26 -1.38 6.15 7.84
C PRO A 26 -0.48 5.43 6.82
N ALA A 27 -0.57 4.10 6.75
CA ALA A 27 0.24 3.28 5.84
C ALA A 27 -0.12 3.48 4.36
N ILE A 28 -1.36 3.90 4.10
CA ILE A 28 -1.89 4.22 2.77
C ILE A 28 -2.51 5.61 2.86
N PHE A 29 -2.11 6.50 1.97
CA PHE A 29 -2.48 7.91 2.02
C PHE A 29 -2.53 8.51 0.61
N THR A 30 -3.39 9.50 0.45
CA THR A 30 -3.48 10.35 -0.73
C THR A 30 -2.56 11.56 -0.60
N ALA A 31 -2.43 12.35 -1.65
CA ALA A 31 -1.63 13.58 -1.62
C ALA A 31 -2.21 14.67 -0.68
N GLU A 32 -3.48 14.57 -0.31
CA GLU A 32 -4.19 15.52 0.58
C GLU A 32 -4.22 15.07 2.04
N ASP A 33 -3.86 13.83 2.32
CA ASP A 33 -3.80 13.32 3.69
C ASP A 33 -2.58 13.87 4.43
N GLN A 34 -2.73 14.07 5.73
CA GLN A 34 -1.59 14.28 6.60
C GLN A 34 -0.92 12.94 6.89
N VAL A 35 0.37 12.82 6.55
CA VAL A 35 1.14 11.59 6.73
C VAL A 35 2.37 11.85 7.59
N THR A 36 2.65 10.93 8.50
CA THR A 36 3.90 10.91 9.27
C THR A 36 4.79 9.80 8.73
N VAL A 37 5.97 10.18 8.21
CA VAL A 37 7.04 9.23 7.89
C VAL A 37 7.94 9.05 9.10
N THR A 38 8.29 7.79 9.40
CA THR A 38 9.31 7.44 10.41
C THR A 38 10.40 6.61 9.74
N VAL A 39 11.66 7.00 9.97
CA VAL A 39 12.84 6.40 9.35
C VAL A 39 13.80 5.94 10.42
N ASP A 40 14.22 4.68 10.36
CA ASP A 40 15.32 4.14 11.16
C ASP A 40 16.62 4.31 10.37
N VAL A 41 17.49 5.21 10.82
CA VAL A 41 18.77 5.52 10.16
C VAL A 41 19.95 4.68 10.67
N THR A 42 19.69 3.61 11.42
CA THR A 42 20.71 2.67 11.87
C THR A 42 21.52 2.15 10.67
N GLY A 43 22.85 2.14 10.79
CA GLY A 43 23.73 1.69 9.69
C GLY A 43 23.96 2.72 8.57
N THR A 44 23.39 3.91 8.68
CA THR A 44 23.64 5.03 7.74
C THR A 44 24.61 6.06 8.36
N PRO A 45 25.16 7.00 7.55
CA PRO A 45 25.97 8.11 8.09
C PRO A 45 25.22 9.03 9.07
N MET A 46 23.89 8.92 9.15
CA MET A 46 23.03 9.66 10.08
C MET A 46 22.82 8.98 11.42
N ALA A 47 23.33 7.77 11.62
CA ALA A 47 23.25 7.08 12.92
C ALA A 47 24.00 7.86 14.01
N GLY A 48 23.42 7.91 15.21
CA GLY A 48 24.01 8.59 16.36
C GLY A 48 23.96 10.12 16.32
N GLN A 49 23.34 10.74 15.32
CA GLN A 49 23.18 12.19 15.26
C GLN A 49 22.15 12.66 16.28
N SER A 50 22.39 13.85 16.86
CA SER A 50 21.49 14.50 17.84
C SER A 50 20.33 15.26 17.18
N GLU A 51 20.44 15.54 15.89
CA GLU A 51 19.39 16.17 15.08
C GLU A 51 19.43 15.66 13.63
N ALA A 52 18.29 15.73 12.96
CA ALA A 52 18.15 15.33 11.58
C ALA A 52 17.19 16.25 10.84
N TYR A 53 17.39 16.40 9.55
CA TYR A 53 16.59 17.21 8.65
C TYR A 53 16.18 16.38 7.46
N ILE A 54 14.92 16.47 7.06
CA ILE A 54 14.45 15.85 5.84
C ILE A 54 14.78 16.75 4.64
N TRP A 55 15.19 16.14 3.53
CA TRP A 55 15.19 16.75 2.21
C TRP A 55 14.23 15.96 1.36
N ILE A 56 13.10 16.57 0.99
CA ILE A 56 11.96 15.88 0.37
C ILE A 56 11.63 16.54 -0.97
N PHE A 57 11.26 15.71 -1.97
CA PHE A 57 11.01 16.16 -3.33
C PHE A 57 9.87 15.35 -3.98
N SER A 58 9.15 16.00 -4.92
CA SER A 58 8.03 15.39 -5.63
C SER A 58 8.48 14.68 -6.91
N ASN A 59 7.69 13.69 -7.33
CA ASN A 59 7.73 13.02 -8.63
C ASN A 59 9.15 12.64 -9.11
N PRO A 60 9.91 11.84 -8.34
CA PRO A 60 11.32 11.51 -8.67
C PRO A 60 11.49 10.69 -9.94
N THR A 61 10.44 9.96 -10.38
CA THR A 61 10.49 9.19 -11.63
C THR A 61 10.24 10.11 -12.82
N ALA A 62 11.06 9.98 -13.85
CA ALA A 62 10.91 10.77 -15.06
C ALA A 62 9.50 10.57 -15.66
N GLY A 63 8.80 11.67 -15.95
CA GLY A 63 7.45 11.66 -16.51
C GLY A 63 6.32 11.40 -15.50
N SER A 64 6.59 11.22 -14.21
CA SER A 64 5.53 11.04 -13.20
C SER A 64 4.76 12.34 -12.93
N GLY A 65 5.38 13.51 -13.10
CA GLY A 65 4.76 14.83 -12.90
C GLY A 65 5.80 15.94 -12.68
N PRO A 66 5.37 17.15 -12.27
CA PRO A 66 6.28 18.25 -11.95
C PRO A 66 7.21 17.87 -10.80
N GLN A 67 8.53 18.01 -11.02
CA GLN A 67 9.53 17.80 -9.99
C GLN A 67 9.76 19.11 -9.23
N LYS A 68 9.56 19.05 -7.91
CA LYS A 68 9.76 20.19 -7.00
C LYS A 68 10.38 19.73 -5.70
N ASP A 69 11.24 20.55 -5.15
CA ASP A 69 11.69 20.42 -3.76
C ASP A 69 10.56 20.82 -2.79
N GLY A 70 10.51 20.16 -1.65
CA GLY A 70 9.57 20.51 -0.59
C GLY A 70 9.84 21.93 -0.08
N SER A 71 8.80 22.72 0.13
CA SER A 71 8.87 24.11 0.61
C SER A 71 9.61 24.28 1.94
N VAL A 72 9.77 23.18 2.67
CA VAL A 72 10.47 23.13 3.97
C VAL A 72 11.98 22.95 3.86
N ASN A 73 12.52 22.51 2.72
CA ASN A 73 13.92 22.06 2.61
C ASN A 73 14.96 23.12 3.01
N GLY A 74 14.77 24.38 2.58
CA GLY A 74 15.78 25.43 2.72
C GLY A 74 16.91 25.30 1.69
N SER A 75 18.15 25.59 2.05
CA SER A 75 19.32 25.34 1.21
C SER A 75 20.06 24.06 1.62
N TRP A 76 20.81 23.48 0.69
CA TRP A 76 21.52 22.22 0.95
C TRP A 76 22.48 22.30 2.15
N THR A 77 23.22 23.39 2.27
CA THR A 77 24.20 23.62 3.32
C THR A 77 23.62 24.26 4.58
N ASN A 78 22.31 24.60 4.57
CA ASN A 78 21.62 25.18 5.71
C ASN A 78 20.12 24.85 5.63
N SER A 79 19.75 23.63 6.03
CA SER A 79 18.35 23.22 6.08
C SER A 79 17.52 24.13 6.94
N SER A 80 16.30 24.41 6.46
CA SER A 80 15.31 25.18 7.22
C SER A 80 14.94 24.47 8.53
N THR A 81 14.60 25.24 9.56
CA THR A 81 14.04 24.68 10.81
C THR A 81 12.73 23.93 10.59
N ALA A 82 11.97 24.29 9.53
CA ALA A 82 10.76 23.61 9.14
C ALA A 82 11.01 22.17 8.62
N ALA A 83 12.23 21.87 8.15
CA ALA A 83 12.64 20.53 7.75
C ALA A 83 13.19 19.69 8.91
N LYS A 84 13.31 20.25 10.12
CA LYS A 84 13.83 19.51 11.28
C LYS A 84 12.89 18.39 11.66
N MET A 85 13.43 17.20 11.79
CA MET A 85 12.68 16.00 12.17
C MET A 85 12.58 15.87 13.69
N THR A 86 11.55 15.18 14.15
CA THR A 86 11.34 14.85 15.56
C THR A 86 11.98 13.49 15.87
N ALA A 87 12.70 13.37 16.99
CA ALA A 87 13.23 12.09 17.45
C ALA A 87 12.08 11.13 17.79
N ALA A 88 12.10 9.92 17.24
CA ALA A 88 11.09 8.89 17.42
C ALA A 88 11.66 7.59 18.05
N GLY A 89 12.83 7.67 18.66
CA GLY A 89 13.56 6.56 19.29
C GLY A 89 15.04 6.59 18.92
N THR A 90 15.81 5.60 19.37
CA THR A 90 17.23 5.50 19.04
C THR A 90 17.42 5.34 17.54
N ASN A 91 18.15 6.26 16.91
CA ASN A 91 18.35 6.34 15.47
C ASN A 91 17.04 6.43 14.64
N LYS A 92 15.92 6.84 15.24
CA LYS A 92 14.64 6.98 14.54
C LYS A 92 14.19 8.42 14.51
N TRP A 93 13.78 8.85 13.34
CA TRP A 93 13.34 10.21 13.07
C TRP A 93 12.00 10.23 12.39
N SER A 94 11.12 11.15 12.77
CA SER A 94 9.80 11.29 12.17
C SER A 94 9.59 12.70 11.62
N PHE A 95 8.79 12.79 10.54
CA PHE A 95 8.39 14.03 9.93
C PHE A 95 6.93 13.91 9.45
N THR A 96 6.12 14.95 9.71
CA THR A 96 4.70 14.97 9.34
C THR A 96 4.46 16.02 8.27
N PHE A 97 3.74 15.68 7.20
CA PHE A 97 3.46 16.59 6.10
C PHE A 97 2.14 16.24 5.39
N THR A 98 1.63 17.18 4.60
CA THR A 98 0.59 16.98 3.59
C THR A 98 1.19 17.27 2.22
N GLY A 99 1.12 16.31 1.30
CA GLY A 99 1.83 16.41 0.02
C GLY A 99 1.47 17.64 -0.80
N THR A 100 0.18 17.91 -0.98
CA THR A 100 -0.29 19.06 -1.77
C THR A 100 0.20 20.39 -1.21
N THR A 101 0.20 20.56 0.12
CA THR A 101 0.70 21.76 0.78
C THR A 101 2.22 21.87 0.68
N LEU A 102 2.93 20.75 0.90
CA LEU A 102 4.39 20.70 0.93
C LEU A 102 5.02 21.08 -0.42
N PHE A 103 4.44 20.57 -1.52
CA PHE A 103 4.98 20.77 -2.86
C PHE A 103 4.27 21.87 -3.65
N ASN A 104 3.16 22.40 -3.13
CA ASN A 104 2.30 23.33 -3.87
C ASN A 104 1.95 22.76 -5.26
N LEU A 105 1.40 21.56 -5.27
CA LEU A 105 0.92 20.79 -6.42
C LEU A 105 -0.51 20.32 -6.16
N THR A 106 -1.29 20.20 -7.23
CA THR A 106 -2.61 19.57 -7.14
C THR A 106 -2.50 18.07 -6.94
N PRO A 107 -3.51 17.40 -6.40
CA PRO A 107 -3.49 15.95 -6.23
C PRO A 107 -3.27 15.16 -7.54
N GLY A 108 -3.76 15.71 -8.66
CA GLY A 108 -3.57 15.10 -9.98
C GLY A 108 -2.14 15.19 -10.52
N GLU A 109 -1.39 16.22 -10.11
CA GLU A 109 0.01 16.43 -10.47
C GLU A 109 0.97 15.68 -9.57
N LEU A 110 0.59 15.42 -8.31
CA LEU A 110 1.43 14.80 -7.30
C LEU A 110 1.15 13.30 -7.20
N LYS A 111 1.97 12.48 -7.87
CA LYS A 111 1.78 11.02 -7.93
C LYS A 111 2.69 10.27 -6.97
N GLU A 112 3.88 10.80 -6.73
CA GLU A 112 4.89 10.16 -5.89
C GLU A 112 5.83 11.19 -5.27
N PHE A 113 6.62 10.76 -4.31
CA PHE A 113 7.66 11.57 -3.68
C PHE A 113 8.87 10.72 -3.32
N GLY A 114 9.95 11.39 -3.02
CA GLY A 114 11.14 10.82 -2.44
C GLY A 114 11.73 11.76 -1.40
N PHE A 115 12.62 11.25 -0.57
CA PHE A 115 13.33 12.03 0.43
C PHE A 115 14.64 11.38 0.82
N LEU A 116 15.48 12.13 1.51
CA LEU A 116 16.63 11.65 2.27
C LEU A 116 16.67 12.35 3.62
N ILE A 117 17.43 11.78 4.54
CA ILE A 117 17.70 12.37 5.86
C ILE A 117 19.12 12.89 5.88
N LYS A 118 19.34 14.11 6.37
CA LYS A 118 20.66 14.74 6.35
C LYS A 118 20.94 15.55 7.61
N ALA A 119 22.22 15.85 7.82
CA ALA A 119 22.66 16.88 8.75
C ALA A 119 22.25 18.27 8.21
N ARG A 120 22.12 19.27 9.08
CA ARG A 120 21.69 20.61 8.71
C ARG A 120 22.54 21.22 7.60
N ASP A 121 23.86 21.03 7.69
CA ASP A 121 24.86 21.57 6.76
C ASP A 121 25.13 20.70 5.53
N GLY A 122 24.44 19.56 5.40
CA GLY A 122 24.64 18.60 4.31
C GLY A 122 25.92 17.77 4.38
N SER A 123 26.68 17.84 5.46
CA SER A 123 27.94 17.08 5.63
C SER A 123 27.73 15.56 5.72
N ARG A 124 26.52 15.12 6.08
CA ARG A 124 26.13 13.72 6.20
C ARG A 124 24.71 13.53 5.68
N GLN A 125 24.44 12.39 5.06
CA GLN A 125 23.11 12.05 4.57
C GLN A 125 22.91 10.54 4.44
N THR A 126 21.65 10.12 4.39
CA THR A 126 21.25 8.78 3.95
C THR A 126 21.27 8.70 2.42
N PRO A 127 21.18 7.51 1.83
CA PRO A 127 20.73 7.36 0.45
C PRO A 127 19.32 7.96 0.26
N ASP A 128 18.94 8.21 -1.00
CA ASP A 128 17.58 8.58 -1.34
C ASP A 128 16.62 7.42 -1.10
N TYR A 129 15.51 7.71 -0.43
CA TYR A 129 14.36 6.82 -0.32
C TYR A 129 13.32 7.27 -1.34
N LYS A 130 13.16 6.52 -2.43
CA LYS A 130 12.24 6.83 -3.54
C LYS A 130 12.02 5.64 -4.48
N PRO A 131 10.91 5.59 -5.24
CA PRO A 131 9.72 6.44 -5.09
C PRO A 131 8.74 5.86 -4.08
N PHE A 132 8.01 6.73 -3.38
CA PHE A 132 6.80 6.39 -2.63
C PHE A 132 5.60 6.98 -3.35
N LYS A 133 4.53 6.20 -3.55
CA LYS A 133 3.35 6.62 -4.29
C LYS A 133 2.27 7.16 -3.37
N PHE A 134 1.61 8.22 -3.81
CA PHE A 134 0.32 8.61 -3.26
C PHE A 134 -0.79 7.80 -3.93
N ASP A 135 -1.81 7.43 -3.17
CA ASP A 135 -2.99 6.84 -3.77
C ASP A 135 -3.74 7.89 -4.60
N PRO A 136 -4.27 7.53 -5.76
CA PRO A 136 -5.02 8.48 -6.57
C PRO A 136 -6.34 8.84 -5.89
N LEU A 137 -6.68 10.14 -5.88
CA LEU A 137 -8.00 10.64 -5.48
C LEU A 137 -9.05 10.45 -6.58
N ILE A 138 -8.63 10.18 -7.80
CA ILE A 138 -9.53 10.06 -8.94
C ILE A 138 -10.13 8.65 -8.92
N PHE A 139 -11.46 8.58 -8.76
CA PHE A 139 -12.20 7.35 -8.97
C PHE A 139 -12.19 6.98 -10.46
N THR A 140 -11.46 5.92 -10.81
CA THR A 140 -11.53 5.32 -12.14
C THR A 140 -12.48 4.13 -12.07
N PRO A 141 -13.61 4.18 -12.79
CA PRO A 141 -14.53 3.05 -12.83
C PRO A 141 -13.83 1.79 -13.33
N THR A 142 -14.03 0.68 -12.63
CA THR A 142 -13.52 -0.65 -13.00
C THR A 142 -14.64 -1.65 -12.96
N THR A 143 -14.52 -2.73 -13.73
CA THR A 143 -15.51 -3.82 -13.76
C THR A 143 -15.75 -4.39 -12.36
N TYR A 144 -14.68 -4.53 -11.59
CA TYR A 144 -14.72 -5.02 -10.21
C TYR A 144 -14.09 -3.99 -9.28
N ARG A 145 -14.76 -3.72 -8.17
CA ARG A 145 -14.25 -2.82 -7.13
C ARG A 145 -14.84 -3.18 -5.78
N ILE A 146 -14.27 -2.61 -4.74
CA ILE A 146 -14.82 -2.69 -3.40
C ILE A 146 -15.16 -1.30 -2.86
N PHE A 147 -16.07 -1.27 -1.90
CA PHE A 147 -16.36 -0.07 -1.11
C PHE A 147 -16.42 -0.44 0.38
N PRO A 148 -15.71 0.28 1.24
CA PRO A 148 -14.70 1.29 0.94
C PRO A 148 -13.52 0.71 0.16
N SER A 149 -12.73 1.56 -0.53
CA SER A 149 -11.56 1.11 -1.31
C SER A 149 -10.39 0.64 -0.46
N LYS A 150 -10.38 1.02 0.81
CA LYS A 150 -9.39 0.61 1.83
C LYS A 150 -10.14 -0.07 2.96
N VAL A 151 -9.77 -1.31 3.28
CA VAL A 151 -10.47 -2.12 4.28
C VAL A 151 -9.49 -2.82 5.23
N GLY A 152 -9.78 -2.79 6.51
CA GLY A 152 -9.19 -3.65 7.51
C GLY A 152 -9.98 -4.94 7.69
N GLN A 153 -9.41 -5.89 8.42
CA GLN A 153 -10.07 -7.20 8.66
C GLN A 153 -11.37 -7.11 9.48
N ASN A 154 -11.62 -5.97 10.14
CA ASN A 154 -12.81 -5.74 10.97
C ASN A 154 -13.86 -4.86 10.28
N ASP A 155 -13.61 -4.47 9.04
CA ASP A 155 -14.52 -3.57 8.30
C ASP A 155 -15.54 -4.34 7.49
N VAL A 156 -16.69 -3.71 7.27
CA VAL A 156 -17.65 -4.16 6.27
C VAL A 156 -17.13 -3.77 4.90
N VAL A 157 -17.02 -4.73 4.02
CA VAL A 157 -16.66 -4.50 2.61
C VAL A 157 -17.83 -4.87 1.72
N THR A 158 -18.13 -4.03 0.73
CA THR A 158 -19.07 -4.34 -0.36
C THR A 158 -18.28 -4.59 -1.63
N ALA A 159 -18.33 -5.81 -2.15
CA ALA A 159 -17.86 -6.12 -3.49
C ALA A 159 -18.88 -5.64 -4.52
N ILE A 160 -18.42 -4.94 -5.54
CA ILE A 160 -19.24 -4.35 -6.59
C ILE A 160 -18.78 -4.88 -7.95
N PHE A 161 -19.75 -5.33 -8.77
CA PHE A 161 -19.58 -5.70 -10.17
C PHE A 161 -20.32 -4.70 -11.04
N ASP A 162 -19.59 -3.95 -11.84
CA ASP A 162 -20.13 -3.04 -12.84
C ASP A 162 -20.20 -3.78 -14.18
N GLN A 163 -21.33 -4.40 -14.43
CA GLN A 163 -21.58 -5.18 -15.63
C GLN A 163 -21.56 -4.31 -16.91
N GLY A 164 -21.72 -2.99 -16.77
CA GLY A 164 -21.61 -2.05 -17.88
C GLY A 164 -20.19 -1.96 -18.44
N LEU A 165 -19.19 -2.30 -17.64
CA LEU A 165 -17.77 -2.31 -17.99
C LEU A 165 -17.23 -3.72 -18.28
N ALA A 166 -18.08 -4.74 -18.23
CA ALA A 166 -17.66 -6.12 -18.46
C ALA A 166 -17.18 -6.34 -19.91
N SER A 167 -16.08 -7.08 -20.07
CA SER A 167 -15.45 -7.32 -21.37
C SER A 167 -15.67 -8.74 -21.92
N THR A 168 -16.02 -9.69 -21.07
CA THR A 168 -16.27 -11.07 -21.50
C THR A 168 -17.76 -11.29 -21.82
N ILE A 169 -18.04 -12.24 -22.72
CA ILE A 169 -19.42 -12.59 -23.12
C ILE A 169 -20.21 -13.09 -21.89
N ASN A 170 -19.60 -13.91 -21.06
CA ASN A 170 -20.26 -14.46 -19.87
C ASN A 170 -20.64 -13.35 -18.89
N GLU A 171 -19.73 -12.45 -18.59
CA GLU A 171 -19.97 -11.34 -17.66
C GLU A 171 -21.04 -10.36 -18.17
N THR A 172 -21.03 -10.05 -19.48
CA THR A 172 -22.00 -9.12 -20.07
C THR A 172 -23.42 -9.70 -20.10
N ARG A 173 -23.56 -11.04 -20.15
CA ARG A 173 -24.83 -11.76 -20.31
C ARG A 173 -25.34 -12.42 -19.03
N MET A 174 -24.49 -12.59 -18.01
CA MET A 174 -24.90 -13.25 -16.79
C MET A 174 -25.94 -12.42 -16.02
N THR A 175 -26.85 -13.12 -15.37
CA THR A 175 -27.66 -12.57 -14.29
C THR A 175 -26.93 -12.89 -12.97
N PRO A 176 -26.28 -11.91 -12.32
CA PRO A 176 -25.55 -12.15 -11.07
C PRO A 176 -26.52 -12.60 -9.96
N VAL A 177 -26.11 -13.61 -9.18
CA VAL A 177 -26.91 -14.22 -8.11
C VAL A 177 -26.22 -14.08 -6.75
N SER A 178 -24.90 -14.27 -6.71
CA SER A 178 -24.15 -14.25 -5.45
C SER A 178 -22.70 -13.86 -5.66
N VAL A 179 -22.05 -13.52 -4.55
CA VAL A 179 -20.57 -13.36 -4.45
C VAL A 179 -20.05 -14.41 -3.50
N THR A 180 -18.98 -15.09 -3.88
CA THR A 180 -18.22 -15.97 -3.00
C THR A 180 -16.96 -15.25 -2.53
N PHE A 181 -16.78 -15.15 -1.21
CA PHE A 181 -15.61 -14.60 -0.55
C PHE A 181 -14.77 -15.73 0.03
N THR A 182 -13.46 -15.72 -0.25
CA THR A 182 -12.45 -16.63 0.32
C THR A 182 -11.44 -15.78 1.08
N VAL A 183 -11.29 -16.01 2.37
CA VAL A 183 -10.38 -15.22 3.25
C VAL A 183 -9.08 -15.98 3.48
N TYR A 184 -7.99 -15.26 3.65
CA TYR A 184 -6.66 -15.82 3.86
C TYR A 184 -6.02 -15.26 5.13
N ASP A 185 -5.29 -16.11 5.86
CA ASP A 185 -4.52 -15.71 7.03
C ASP A 185 -3.16 -15.07 6.68
N GLN A 186 -2.40 -14.67 7.68
CA GLN A 186 -1.06 -14.08 7.53
C GLN A 186 -0.03 -15.03 6.89
N ASN A 187 -0.29 -16.34 6.84
CA ASN A 187 0.56 -17.36 6.23
C ASN A 187 0.09 -17.70 4.81
N ASN A 188 -0.87 -16.96 4.28
CA ASN A 188 -1.49 -17.16 2.98
C ASN A 188 -2.27 -18.50 2.84
N ASN A 189 -2.73 -19.07 3.95
CA ASN A 189 -3.65 -20.21 3.94
C ASN A 189 -5.09 -19.72 3.93
N VAL A 190 -5.98 -20.50 3.29
CA VAL A 190 -7.42 -20.25 3.33
C VAL A 190 -7.90 -20.35 4.79
N PHE A 191 -8.55 -19.27 5.27
CA PHE A 191 -9.10 -19.19 6.61
C PHE A 191 -10.60 -19.51 6.61
N GLY A 192 -10.94 -20.66 7.14
CA GLY A 192 -12.32 -21.14 7.19
C GLY A 192 -12.87 -21.56 5.80
N ASN A 193 -14.18 -21.76 5.72
CA ASN A 193 -14.83 -22.09 4.47
C ASN A 193 -15.21 -20.81 3.68
N PRO A 194 -15.17 -20.80 2.35
CA PRO A 194 -15.67 -19.69 1.56
C PRO A 194 -17.10 -19.32 1.90
N VAL A 195 -17.41 -18.03 1.99
CA VAL A 195 -18.74 -17.51 2.31
C VAL A 195 -19.41 -17.00 1.04
N THR A 196 -20.62 -17.49 0.75
CA THR A 196 -21.41 -17.03 -0.39
C THR A 196 -22.55 -16.14 0.08
N VAL A 197 -22.61 -14.92 -0.45
CA VAL A 197 -23.59 -13.89 -0.11
C VAL A 197 -24.42 -13.55 -1.33
N PRO A 198 -25.76 -13.48 -1.23
CA PRO A 198 -26.61 -13.04 -2.34
C PRO A 198 -26.28 -11.61 -2.78
N VAL A 199 -26.32 -11.35 -4.07
CA VAL A 199 -26.16 -9.99 -4.60
C VAL A 199 -27.48 -9.21 -4.55
N ARG A 200 -27.34 -7.88 -4.54
CA ARG A 200 -28.43 -6.93 -4.77
C ARG A 200 -28.09 -6.03 -5.95
N ALA A 201 -29.09 -5.62 -6.70
CA ALA A 201 -28.94 -4.60 -7.73
C ALA A 201 -28.68 -3.23 -7.06
N LEU A 202 -27.65 -2.53 -7.54
CA LEU A 202 -27.30 -1.17 -7.10
C LEU A 202 -27.75 -0.09 -8.11
N GLY A 203 -28.42 -0.49 -9.19
CA GLY A 203 -28.77 0.37 -10.33
C GLY A 203 -27.69 0.38 -11.42
N ASN A 204 -28.01 0.92 -12.59
CA ASN A 204 -27.07 1.12 -13.71
C ASN A 204 -26.23 -0.13 -14.06
N ARG A 205 -26.84 -1.32 -14.05
CA ARG A 205 -26.16 -2.61 -14.25
C ARG A 205 -25.03 -2.90 -13.22
N MET A 206 -25.06 -2.26 -12.07
CA MET A 206 -24.18 -2.58 -10.95
C MET A 206 -24.84 -3.55 -9.98
N TRP A 207 -24.03 -4.47 -9.47
CA TRP A 207 -24.43 -5.51 -8.53
C TRP A 207 -23.45 -5.50 -7.34
N GLY A 208 -23.95 -5.76 -6.15
CA GLY A 208 -23.10 -5.75 -4.97
C GLY A 208 -23.54 -6.70 -3.89
N ALA A 209 -22.57 -7.16 -3.09
CA ALA A 209 -22.81 -7.93 -1.87
C ALA A 209 -21.86 -7.46 -0.78
N SER A 210 -22.36 -7.34 0.45
CA SER A 210 -21.59 -6.90 1.60
C SER A 210 -21.15 -8.08 2.46
N PHE A 211 -19.90 -8.03 2.91
CA PHE A 211 -19.24 -9.06 3.70
C PHE A 211 -18.53 -8.44 4.89
N LEU A 212 -18.59 -9.10 6.06
CA LEU A 212 -17.88 -8.73 7.26
C LEU A 212 -17.20 -10.00 7.82
N PRO A 213 -15.87 -10.10 7.82
CA PRO A 213 -15.17 -11.32 8.27
C PRO A 213 -15.55 -11.75 9.67
N THR A 214 -15.57 -10.81 10.63
CA THR A 214 -15.87 -11.09 12.04
C THR A 214 -17.29 -11.57 12.32
N ARG A 215 -18.22 -11.34 11.37
CA ARG A 215 -19.56 -11.90 11.43
C ARG A 215 -19.64 -13.34 10.90
N SER A 216 -18.77 -13.65 9.95
CA SER A 216 -18.77 -14.95 9.26
C SER A 216 -17.84 -15.98 9.94
N TYR A 217 -16.83 -15.50 10.64
CA TYR A 217 -15.81 -16.34 11.27
C TYR A 217 -15.52 -15.92 12.70
N THR A 218 -15.23 -16.89 13.55
CA THR A 218 -14.59 -16.64 14.84
C THR A 218 -13.08 -16.57 14.61
N ILE A 219 -12.51 -15.36 14.67
CA ILE A 219 -11.09 -15.12 14.40
C ILE A 219 -10.33 -15.13 15.73
N PRO A 220 -9.40 -16.08 15.96
CA PRO A 220 -8.57 -16.09 17.17
C PRO A 220 -7.72 -14.81 17.26
N ALA A 221 -7.45 -14.33 18.47
CA ALA A 221 -6.66 -13.11 18.70
C ALA A 221 -5.22 -13.19 18.12
N THR A 222 -4.69 -14.41 17.94
CA THR A 222 -3.36 -14.67 17.35
C THR A 222 -3.38 -14.75 15.82
N THR A 223 -4.56 -14.70 15.19
CA THR A 223 -4.72 -14.81 13.74
C THR A 223 -4.97 -13.43 13.16
N LYS A 224 -4.16 -13.05 12.19
CA LYS A 224 -4.33 -11.86 11.38
C LYS A 224 -4.76 -12.28 9.98
N LEU A 225 -5.84 -11.68 9.49
CA LEU A 225 -6.25 -11.88 8.10
C LEU A 225 -5.41 -10.98 7.20
N SER A 226 -4.87 -11.54 6.12
CA SER A 226 -3.97 -10.80 5.20
C SER A 226 -4.70 -10.27 3.99
N LYS A 227 -5.65 -11.04 3.47
CA LYS A 227 -6.39 -10.69 2.25
C LYS A 227 -7.68 -11.50 2.15
N PHE A 228 -8.51 -11.10 1.20
CA PHE A 228 -9.59 -11.95 0.70
C PHE A 228 -9.61 -11.94 -0.83
N ARG A 229 -10.22 -12.98 -1.40
CA ARG A 229 -10.58 -13.03 -2.82
C ARG A 229 -12.08 -13.10 -2.94
N TYR A 230 -12.61 -12.53 -4.00
CA TYR A 230 -14.03 -12.64 -4.30
C TYR A 230 -14.28 -12.87 -5.78
N LYS A 231 -15.39 -13.54 -6.09
CA LYS A 231 -15.91 -13.71 -7.45
C LYS A 231 -17.41 -13.62 -7.44
N PHE A 232 -17.98 -13.09 -8.52
CA PHE A 232 -19.40 -13.09 -8.74
C PHE A 232 -19.83 -14.37 -9.44
N ASN A 233 -20.93 -14.94 -8.98
CA ASN A 233 -21.56 -16.10 -9.59
C ASN A 233 -22.92 -15.68 -10.15
N GLY A 234 -23.30 -16.23 -11.29
CA GLY A 234 -24.56 -15.91 -11.94
C GLY A 234 -24.94 -16.95 -12.98
N ASN A 235 -26.10 -16.75 -13.59
CA ASN A 235 -26.64 -17.63 -14.62
C ASN A 235 -26.57 -16.96 -15.99
N VAL A 236 -26.17 -17.72 -17.00
CA VAL A 236 -26.27 -17.34 -18.41
C VAL A 236 -27.25 -18.28 -19.07
N ILE A 237 -28.21 -17.71 -19.80
CA ILE A 237 -29.13 -18.50 -20.61
C ILE A 237 -28.45 -18.81 -21.93
N GLY A 238 -28.15 -20.09 -22.16
CA GLY A 238 -27.59 -20.60 -23.41
C GLY A 238 -28.60 -20.66 -24.55
N SER A 239 -28.18 -21.08 -25.74
CA SER A 239 -29.02 -21.25 -26.93
C SER A 239 -30.17 -22.27 -26.76
N THR A 240 -30.01 -23.18 -25.81
CA THR A 240 -31.05 -24.21 -25.48
C THR A 240 -32.11 -23.68 -24.51
N GLY A 241 -32.02 -22.43 -24.04
CA GLY A 241 -32.90 -21.85 -23.05
C GLY A 241 -32.67 -22.28 -21.61
N ALA A 242 -31.79 -23.24 -21.37
CA ALA A 242 -31.42 -23.68 -20.02
C ALA A 242 -30.39 -22.75 -19.40
N PRO A 243 -30.54 -22.33 -18.11
CA PRO A 243 -29.54 -21.57 -17.41
C PRO A 243 -28.32 -22.43 -17.07
N SER A 244 -27.10 -21.90 -17.27
CA SER A 244 -25.86 -22.48 -16.82
C SER A 244 -25.18 -21.55 -15.83
N LEU A 245 -24.65 -22.10 -14.75
CA LEU A 245 -23.90 -21.34 -13.75
C LEU A 245 -22.54 -20.94 -14.32
N VAL A 246 -22.21 -19.67 -14.20
CA VAL A 246 -20.92 -19.09 -14.56
C VAL A 246 -20.38 -18.27 -13.40
N SER A 247 -19.06 -18.11 -13.38
CA SER A 247 -18.39 -17.24 -12.39
C SER A 247 -17.44 -16.30 -13.12
N THR A 248 -17.21 -15.15 -12.53
CA THR A 248 -16.13 -14.24 -12.96
C THR A 248 -14.78 -14.77 -12.50
N ASP A 249 -13.71 -14.17 -12.97
CA ASP A 249 -12.40 -14.35 -12.37
C ASP A 249 -12.36 -13.88 -10.92
N GLU A 250 -11.44 -14.42 -10.14
CA GLU A 250 -11.24 -14.00 -8.75
C GLU A 250 -10.48 -12.68 -8.67
N VAL A 251 -10.98 -11.76 -7.87
CA VAL A 251 -10.32 -10.50 -7.54
C VAL A 251 -9.73 -10.59 -6.15
N GLU A 252 -8.43 -10.31 -6.02
CA GLU A 252 -7.73 -10.30 -4.74
C GLU A 252 -7.69 -8.90 -4.14
N VAL A 253 -7.96 -8.79 -2.84
CA VAL A 253 -7.96 -7.55 -2.07
C VAL A 253 -7.19 -7.76 -0.77
N PRO A 254 -6.12 -6.99 -0.50
CA PRO A 254 -5.41 -7.05 0.77
C PRO A 254 -6.22 -6.40 1.90
N TYR A 255 -6.13 -6.94 3.11
CA TYR A 255 -6.51 -6.22 4.31
C TYR A 255 -5.38 -5.30 4.76
N LEU A 256 -5.74 -4.11 5.16
CA LEU A 256 -4.82 -3.08 5.60
C LEU A 256 -4.88 -2.92 7.12
N ASP A 257 -3.75 -2.57 7.73
CA ASP A 257 -3.71 -2.14 9.13
C ASP A 257 -4.14 -0.67 9.20
N LEU A 258 -5.45 -0.46 9.10
CA LEU A 258 -6.04 0.86 9.34
C LEU A 258 -6.10 1.08 10.86
N LYS A 259 -5.34 2.05 11.36
CA LYS A 259 -5.35 2.48 12.76
C LYS A 259 -6.10 3.79 12.89
#